data_bc3d74e65da16d411c63c197a347f44e
#
_entry.id   bc3d74e65da16d411c63c197a347f44e
#
_cell.length_a   1.000
_cell.length_b   1.000
_cell.length_c   1.000
_cell.angle_alpha   90.00
_cell.angle_beta   90.00
_cell.angle_gamma   90.00
#
_symmetry.space_group_name_H-M   'P 1'
#
loop_
_entity.id
_entity.type
_entity.pdbx_description
1 polymer ?
#
loop_
_entity_poly.entity_id
_entity_poly.type
_entity_poly.pdbx_seq_one_letter_code
_entity_poly.pdbx_strand_id
1 'polypeptide(L)'
;MIKAPDVNWLAIAPEMTLMIGAFVLLLLASFIRGRDRGLGTVVGIVALLASAGFAINAWSEPATTTMAGALQIDQLTQVVTVLIAGCGILTLFVSFGWNRMRENGAEFVALLLLIAAGMDLIAASNSFVTLFV
;
A
#
# COMPACT_ATOMS: atom_id res chain seq x y z
N MET A 1 27.59 15.50 -16.30
CA MET A 1 26.17 15.83 -16.17
C MET A 1 25.51 14.69 -15.40
N ILE A 2 25.10 14.93 -14.16
CA ILE A 2 24.36 13.96 -13.36
C ILE A 2 22.94 13.98 -13.96
N LYS A 3 22.56 12.94 -14.73
CA LYS A 3 21.17 12.75 -15.16
C LYS A 3 20.34 12.48 -13.91
N ALA A 4 19.29 13.25 -13.71
CA ALA A 4 18.29 12.94 -12.70
C ALA A 4 17.77 11.51 -12.97
N PRO A 5 17.61 10.65 -11.96
CA PRO A 5 17.09 9.31 -12.16
C PRO A 5 15.68 9.40 -12.76
N ASP A 6 15.45 8.65 -13.83
CA ASP A 6 14.12 8.54 -14.42
C ASP A 6 13.21 7.83 -13.42
N VAL A 7 12.32 8.59 -12.79
CA VAL A 7 11.32 8.06 -11.85
C VAL A 7 10.08 7.67 -12.64
N ASN A 8 9.84 6.38 -12.77
CA ASN A 8 8.60 5.89 -13.35
C ASN A 8 7.48 5.93 -12.30
N TRP A 9 6.67 7.00 -12.33
CA TRP A 9 5.58 7.24 -11.37
C TRP A 9 4.52 6.14 -11.38
N LEU A 10 4.25 5.54 -12.53
CA LEU A 10 3.31 4.44 -12.65
C LEU A 10 3.79 3.18 -11.92
N ALA A 11 5.09 2.98 -11.90
CA ALA A 11 5.71 1.85 -11.26
C ALA A 11 5.62 1.90 -9.73
N ILE A 12 5.64 3.10 -9.14
CA ILE A 12 5.57 3.33 -7.68
C ILE A 12 4.11 3.63 -7.24
N ALA A 13 3.17 3.67 -8.18
CA ALA A 13 1.77 4.01 -7.88
C ALA A 13 1.12 3.10 -6.81
N PRO A 14 1.30 1.77 -6.78
CA PRO A 14 0.72 0.91 -5.76
C PRO A 14 1.15 1.30 -4.35
N GLU A 15 2.46 1.47 -4.12
CA GLU A 15 3.02 1.83 -2.80
C GLU A 15 2.57 3.23 -2.38
N MET A 16 2.59 4.19 -3.32
CA MET A 16 2.16 5.57 -3.05
C MET A 16 0.69 5.63 -2.66
N THR A 17 -0.17 4.84 -3.28
CA THR A 17 -1.60 4.80 -2.93
C THR A 17 -1.84 4.28 -1.51
N LEU A 18 -1.10 3.26 -1.10
CA LEU A 18 -1.18 2.72 0.27
C LEU A 18 -0.65 3.72 1.31
N MET A 19 0.48 4.36 1.04
CA MET A 19 1.05 5.37 1.93
C MET A 19 0.14 6.59 2.07
N ILE A 20 -0.38 7.11 0.96
CA ILE A 20 -1.30 8.24 0.97
C ILE A 20 -2.60 7.85 1.70
N GLY A 21 -3.15 6.67 1.42
CA GLY A 21 -4.32 6.14 2.10
C GLY A 21 -4.13 6.05 3.62
N ALA A 22 -2.99 5.53 4.06
CA ALA A 22 -2.64 5.45 5.46
C ALA A 22 -2.52 6.84 6.12
N PHE A 23 -1.85 7.78 5.44
CA PHE A 23 -1.68 9.14 5.96
C PHE A 23 -3.01 9.89 6.06
N VAL A 24 -3.85 9.79 5.04
CA VAL A 24 -5.21 10.36 5.04
C VAL A 24 -6.03 9.79 6.19
N LEU A 25 -5.96 8.46 6.42
CA LEU A 25 -6.67 7.83 7.54
C LEU A 25 -6.17 8.29 8.90
N LEU A 26 -4.86 8.48 9.08
CA LEU A 26 -4.29 9.00 10.32
C LEU A 26 -4.77 10.44 10.59
N LEU A 27 -4.80 11.28 9.56
CA LEU A 27 -5.32 12.63 9.68
C LEU A 27 -6.82 12.61 10.01
N LEU A 28 -7.62 11.80 9.32
CA LEU A 28 -9.04 11.67 9.58
C LEU A 28 -9.30 11.13 11.00
N ALA A 29 -8.54 10.15 11.45
CA ALA A 29 -8.64 9.62 12.82
C ALA A 29 -8.38 10.69 13.88
N SER A 30 -7.46 11.63 13.61
CA SER A 30 -7.16 12.76 14.51
C SER A 30 -8.30 13.78 14.58
N PHE A 31 -9.00 14.02 13.47
CA PHE A 31 -10.08 15.02 13.40
C PHE A 31 -11.46 14.46 13.75
N ILE A 32 -11.74 13.20 13.38
CA ILE A 32 -13.05 12.58 13.53
C ILE A 32 -13.03 11.66 14.76
N ARG A 33 -13.06 12.25 15.94
CA ARG A 33 -13.13 11.54 17.20
C ARG A 33 -14.50 10.85 17.35
N GLY A 34 -14.59 9.58 17.03
CA GLY A 34 -15.64 8.70 17.56
C GLY A 34 -16.96 8.58 16.79
N ARG A 35 -17.18 9.21 15.64
CA ARG A 35 -18.51 9.19 15.00
C ARG A 35 -18.66 8.33 13.73
N ASP A 36 -17.60 8.06 12.98
CA ASP A 36 -17.72 7.33 11.72
C ASP A 36 -17.00 5.98 11.75
N ARG A 37 -17.70 5.00 12.29
CA ARG A 37 -17.22 3.63 12.53
C ARG A 37 -16.92 2.83 11.25
N GLY A 38 -17.39 3.28 10.10
CA GLY A 38 -17.23 2.60 8.81
C GLY A 38 -16.28 3.27 7.84
N LEU A 39 -16.05 4.59 7.97
CA LEU A 39 -15.25 5.36 7.00
C LEU A 39 -13.82 4.85 6.92
N GLY A 40 -13.17 4.56 8.04
CA GLY A 40 -11.81 4.03 8.05
C GLY A 40 -11.70 2.72 7.28
N THR A 41 -12.62 1.79 7.49
CA THR A 41 -12.64 0.50 6.79
C THR A 41 -12.90 0.68 5.30
N VAL A 42 -13.84 1.55 4.92
CA VAL A 42 -14.15 1.82 3.50
C VAL A 42 -12.95 2.43 2.80
N VAL A 43 -12.31 3.43 3.40
CA VAL A 43 -11.11 4.06 2.83
C VAL A 43 -9.96 3.05 2.72
N GLY A 44 -9.79 2.17 3.73
CA GLY A 44 -8.79 1.10 3.71
C GLY A 44 -9.03 0.10 2.57
N ILE A 45 -10.26 -0.36 2.39
CA ILE A 45 -10.63 -1.26 1.29
C ILE A 45 -10.40 -0.58 -0.06
N VAL A 46 -10.79 0.68 -0.22
CA VAL A 46 -10.59 1.44 -1.45
C VAL A 46 -9.10 1.60 -1.76
N ALA A 47 -8.27 1.91 -0.76
CA ALA A 47 -6.82 2.03 -0.95
C ALA A 47 -6.17 0.70 -1.37
N LEU A 48 -6.57 -0.42 -0.75
CA LEU A 48 -6.08 -1.76 -1.10
C LEU A 48 -6.55 -2.19 -2.50
N LEU A 49 -7.80 -1.91 -2.87
CA LEU A 49 -8.32 -2.20 -4.21
C LEU A 49 -7.64 -1.34 -5.27
N ALA A 50 -7.37 -0.07 -4.98
CA ALA A 50 -6.65 0.82 -5.88
C ALA A 50 -5.21 0.33 -6.10
N SER A 51 -4.49 -0.05 -5.04
CA SER A 51 -3.14 -0.63 -5.15
C SER A 51 -3.14 -1.90 -6.00
N ALA A 52 -4.05 -2.85 -5.73
CA ALA A 52 -4.20 -4.06 -6.54
C ALA A 52 -4.56 -3.74 -8.00
N GLY A 53 -5.43 -2.76 -8.23
CA GLY A 53 -5.82 -2.31 -9.58
C GLY A 53 -4.64 -1.74 -10.36
N PHE A 54 -3.77 -0.94 -9.74
CA PHE A 54 -2.54 -0.46 -10.36
C PHE A 54 -1.58 -1.60 -10.68
N ALA A 55 -1.40 -2.56 -9.76
CA ALA A 55 -0.56 -3.73 -10.00
C ALA A 55 -1.07 -4.58 -11.17
N ILE A 56 -2.38 -4.82 -11.26
CA ILE A 56 -2.99 -5.56 -12.38
C ILE A 56 -2.87 -4.80 -13.69
N ASN A 57 -3.04 -3.49 -13.69
CA ASN A 57 -2.92 -2.66 -14.89
C ASN A 57 -1.47 -2.64 -15.42
N ALA A 58 -0.48 -2.67 -14.53
CA ALA A 58 0.92 -2.75 -14.86
C ALA A 58 1.37 -4.15 -15.32
N TRP A 59 0.52 -5.18 -15.26
CA TRP A 59 0.85 -6.57 -15.58
C TRP A 59 1.41 -6.78 -16.99
N SER A 60 0.97 -5.97 -17.94
CA SER A 60 1.39 -6.05 -19.36
C SER A 60 2.64 -5.25 -19.65
N GLU A 61 3.14 -4.46 -18.71
CA GLU A 61 4.32 -3.64 -18.89
C GLU A 61 5.59 -4.50 -18.71
N PRO A 62 6.63 -4.27 -19.55
CA PRO A 62 7.91 -4.94 -19.36
C PRO A 62 8.52 -4.57 -18.01
N ALA A 63 9.28 -5.51 -17.42
CA ALA A 63 9.96 -5.28 -16.14
C ALA A 63 10.77 -3.97 -16.21
N THR A 64 10.47 -3.04 -15.30
CA THR A 64 11.09 -1.73 -15.23
C THR A 64 11.87 -1.58 -13.94
N THR A 65 13.06 -0.98 -14.07
CA THR A 65 13.84 -0.56 -12.89
C THR A 65 13.65 0.93 -12.70
N THR A 66 13.40 1.34 -11.47
CA THR A 66 13.25 2.76 -11.11
C THR A 66 14.15 3.09 -9.92
N MET A 67 14.29 4.38 -9.59
CA MET A 67 15.18 4.87 -8.55
C MET A 67 16.62 4.37 -8.69
N ALA A 68 17.22 4.60 -9.87
CA ALA A 68 18.61 4.20 -10.18
C ALA A 68 18.88 2.69 -10.02
N GLY A 69 17.87 1.83 -10.25
CA GLY A 69 18.00 0.38 -10.14
C GLY A 69 17.76 -0.19 -8.74
N ALA A 70 17.37 0.64 -7.78
CA ALA A 70 17.07 0.21 -6.41
C ALA A 70 15.78 -0.61 -6.32
N LEU A 71 14.77 -0.24 -7.13
CA LEU A 71 13.49 -0.95 -7.21
C LEU A 71 13.35 -1.61 -8.58
N GLN A 72 13.02 -2.88 -8.57
CA GLN A 72 12.68 -3.65 -9.76
C GLN A 72 11.22 -4.06 -9.66
N ILE A 73 10.43 -3.60 -10.63
CA ILE A 73 9.03 -3.93 -10.73
C ILE A 73 8.87 -4.93 -11.85
N ASP A 74 8.64 -6.16 -11.46
CA ASP A 74 8.44 -7.30 -12.36
C ASP A 74 7.08 -7.97 -12.06
N GLN A 75 6.76 -9.01 -12.80
CA GLN A 75 5.52 -9.76 -12.60
C GLN A 75 5.41 -10.38 -11.19
N LEU A 76 6.54 -10.74 -10.58
CA LEU A 76 6.56 -11.30 -9.24
C LEU A 76 6.14 -10.25 -8.22
N THR A 77 6.68 -9.03 -8.30
CA THR A 77 6.29 -7.89 -7.46
C THR A 77 4.79 -7.63 -7.57
N GLN A 78 4.24 -7.64 -8.80
CA GLN A 78 2.82 -7.41 -9.03
C GLN A 78 1.93 -8.50 -8.41
N VAL A 79 2.32 -9.77 -8.52
CA VAL A 79 1.62 -10.88 -7.85
C VAL A 79 1.63 -10.69 -6.35
N VAL A 80 2.78 -10.33 -5.77
CA VAL A 80 2.92 -10.12 -4.33
C VAL A 80 2.05 -8.95 -3.88
N THR A 81 2.02 -7.84 -4.59
CA THR A 81 1.15 -6.69 -4.30
C THR A 81 -0.32 -7.07 -4.27
N VAL A 82 -0.80 -7.81 -5.27
CA VAL A 82 -2.19 -8.30 -5.31
C VAL A 82 -2.49 -9.24 -4.13
N LEU A 83 -1.55 -10.10 -3.79
CA LEU A 83 -1.68 -11.03 -2.67
C LEU A 83 -1.74 -10.28 -1.32
N ILE A 84 -0.86 -9.29 -1.11
CA ILE A 84 -0.85 -8.44 0.08
C ILE A 84 -2.17 -7.68 0.20
N ALA A 85 -2.65 -7.08 -0.90
CA ALA A 85 -3.94 -6.39 -0.92
C ALA A 85 -5.10 -7.34 -0.59
N GLY A 86 -5.12 -8.54 -1.14
CA GLY A 86 -6.12 -9.58 -0.83
C GLY A 86 -6.11 -9.97 0.66
N CYS A 87 -4.93 -10.24 1.22
CA CYS A 87 -4.78 -10.53 2.65
C CYS A 87 -5.23 -9.36 3.52
N GLY A 88 -4.90 -8.12 3.13
CA GLY A 88 -5.34 -6.91 3.81
C GLY A 88 -6.86 -6.77 3.83
N ILE A 89 -7.52 -6.99 2.70
CA ILE A 89 -8.99 -6.96 2.60
C ILE A 89 -9.61 -8.05 3.48
N LEU A 90 -9.10 -9.28 3.44
CA LEU A 90 -9.59 -10.38 4.31
C LEU A 90 -9.42 -10.02 5.79
N THR A 91 -8.30 -9.42 6.17
CA THR A 91 -8.05 -8.96 7.54
C THR A 91 -9.09 -7.92 7.96
N LEU A 92 -9.43 -6.98 7.09
CA LEU A 92 -10.46 -5.97 7.35
C LEU A 92 -11.85 -6.62 7.52
N PHE A 93 -12.19 -7.59 6.69
CA PHE A 93 -13.47 -8.31 6.81
C PHE A 93 -13.58 -9.07 8.13
N VAL A 94 -12.55 -9.82 8.51
CA VAL A 94 -12.52 -10.56 9.77
C VAL A 94 -12.58 -9.62 10.97
N SER A 95 -11.88 -8.49 10.88
CA SER A 95 -11.83 -7.50 11.96
C SER A 95 -13.12 -6.69 12.11
N PHE A 96 -13.96 -6.61 11.09
CA PHE A 96 -15.19 -5.80 11.08
C PHE A 96 -16.19 -6.21 12.17
N GLY A 97 -16.20 -7.48 12.57
CA GLY A 97 -17.07 -8.01 13.64
C GLY A 97 -16.56 -7.75 15.07
N TRP A 98 -15.34 -7.26 15.25
CA TRP A 98 -14.72 -7.16 16.57
C TRP A 98 -15.06 -5.83 17.26
N ASN A 99 -15.54 -5.92 18.50
CA ASN A 99 -16.04 -4.77 19.26
C ASN A 99 -14.96 -3.69 19.51
N ARG A 100 -13.68 -4.08 19.52
CA ARG A 100 -12.53 -3.18 19.75
C ARG A 100 -12.23 -2.26 18.57
N MET A 101 -12.63 -2.65 17.35
CA MET A 101 -12.57 -1.78 16.15
C MET A 101 -13.57 -0.61 16.23
N ARG A 102 -14.51 -0.65 17.15
CA ARG A 102 -15.51 0.41 17.28
C ARG A 102 -14.94 1.72 17.84
N GLU A 103 -13.81 1.67 18.53
CA GLU A 103 -13.19 2.84 19.17
C GLU A 103 -12.01 3.42 18.35
N ASN A 104 -11.13 2.56 17.79
CA ASN A 104 -9.89 2.97 17.11
C ASN A 104 -9.73 2.33 15.73
N GLY A 105 -10.81 2.10 15.01
CA GLY A 105 -10.79 1.38 13.73
C GLY A 105 -9.96 2.06 12.64
N ALA A 106 -9.99 3.38 12.58
CA ALA A 106 -9.22 4.13 11.58
C ALA A 106 -7.70 4.02 11.80
N GLU A 107 -7.25 4.05 13.05
CA GLU A 107 -5.83 3.88 13.41
C GLU A 107 -5.35 2.47 13.05
N PHE A 108 -6.16 1.44 13.35
CA PHE A 108 -5.84 0.06 12.99
C PHE A 108 -5.72 -0.11 11.47
N VAL A 109 -6.66 0.43 10.70
CA VAL A 109 -6.64 0.36 9.23
C VAL A 109 -5.43 1.12 8.68
N ALA A 110 -5.09 2.29 9.22
CA ALA A 110 -3.92 3.05 8.81
C ALA A 110 -2.61 2.27 9.04
N LEU A 111 -2.48 1.62 10.21
CA LEU A 111 -1.31 0.77 10.49
C LEU A 111 -1.25 -0.43 9.55
N LEU A 112 -2.39 -1.05 9.25
CA LEU A 112 -2.47 -2.15 8.29
C LEU A 112 -2.02 -1.73 6.89
N LEU A 113 -2.44 -0.55 6.42
CA LEU A 113 -1.99 0.01 5.13
C LEU A 113 -0.49 0.30 5.12
N LEU A 114 0.07 0.82 6.23
CA LEU A 114 1.52 1.06 6.34
C LEU A 114 2.31 -0.25 6.31
N ILE A 115 1.81 -1.30 6.97
CA ILE A 115 2.42 -2.63 6.91
C ILE A 115 2.38 -3.17 5.47
N ALA A 116 1.24 -3.05 4.79
CA ALA A 116 1.10 -3.47 3.41
C ALA A 116 2.07 -2.72 2.48
N ALA A 117 2.17 -1.39 2.61
CA ALA A 117 3.12 -0.58 1.85
C ALA A 117 4.58 -0.99 2.11
N GLY A 118 4.93 -1.29 3.37
CA GLY A 118 6.26 -1.79 3.73
C GLY A 118 6.57 -3.14 3.10
N MET A 119 5.61 -4.06 3.07
CA MET A 119 5.76 -5.36 2.40
C MET A 119 5.93 -5.21 0.90
N ASP A 120 5.18 -4.32 0.26
CA ASP A 120 5.30 -4.03 -1.18
C ASP A 120 6.68 -3.46 -1.52
N LEU A 121 7.20 -2.53 -0.73
CA LEU A 121 8.55 -1.99 -0.90
C LEU A 121 9.64 -3.07 -0.78
N ILE A 122 9.48 -3.99 0.16
CA ILE A 122 10.39 -5.13 0.32
C ILE A 122 10.33 -6.04 -0.92
N ALA A 123 9.13 -6.32 -1.42
CA ALA A 123 8.95 -7.16 -2.60
C ALA A 123 9.51 -6.52 -3.88
N ALA A 124 9.45 -5.20 -4.00
CA ALA A 124 10.00 -4.43 -5.13
C ALA A 124 11.52 -4.21 -5.03
N SER A 125 12.14 -4.50 -3.90
CA SER A 125 13.57 -4.27 -3.70
C SER A 125 14.41 -5.21 -4.58
N ASN A 126 15.30 -4.62 -5.39
CA ASN A 126 16.17 -5.37 -6.32
C ASN A 126 17.39 -6.00 -5.62
N SER A 127 17.70 -5.62 -4.40
CA SER A 127 18.90 -6.05 -3.69
C SER A 127 18.72 -6.02 -2.18
N PHE A 128 19.25 -7.01 -1.49
CA PHE A 128 19.30 -7.00 -0.03
C PHE A 128 20.04 -5.77 0.55
N VAL A 129 20.98 -5.20 -0.19
CA VAL A 129 21.67 -3.97 0.19
C VAL A 129 20.71 -2.79 0.18
N THR A 130 19.78 -2.73 -0.76
CA THR A 130 18.75 -1.68 -0.85
C THR A 130 17.77 -1.73 0.33
N LEU A 131 17.55 -2.91 0.92
CA LEU A 131 16.71 -3.07 2.11
C LEU A 131 17.35 -2.50 3.39
N PHE A 132 18.71 -2.43 3.45
CA PHE A 132 19.45 -2.02 4.64
C PHE A 132 20.06 -0.61 4.54
N VAL A 133 19.95 0.07 3.42
CA VAL A 133 20.41 1.44 3.18
C VAL A 133 19.29 2.44 3.25
#